data_e9779413434fb522c5f35d89136156bd
#
_entry.id   e9779413434fb522c5f35d89136156bd
#
_cell.length_a   1.000
_cell.length_b   1.000
_cell.length_c   1.000
_cell.angle_alpha   90.00
_cell.angle_beta   90.00
_cell.angle_gamma   90.00
#
_symmetry.space_group_name_H-M   'P 1'
#
loop_
_entity.id
_entity.type
_entity.pdbx_description
1 polymer ?
#
loop_
_entity_poly.entity_id
_entity_poly.type
_entity_poly.pdbx_seq_one_letter_code
_entity_poly.pdbx_strand_id
1 'polypeptide(L)'
;MKKLFSLLAIIGIVLASNCSRIPENNNPIIGIWSDVEVSEATTAAKKKTLRQEWIFNDAYLGRYHQKTNGSITFKTDFRWTYENDAYTITYPGTDMEEETVSMQSGDDASMLADTEGNVMATRE
;
A
#
# COMPACT_ATOMS: atom_id res chain seq x y z
N MET A 1 -27.01 -12.28 44.52
CA MET A 1 -27.64 -11.99 43.24
C MET A 1 -27.30 -10.60 42.72
N LYS A 2 -27.34 -9.56 43.55
CA LYS A 2 -26.98 -8.21 43.13
C LYS A 2 -25.54 -8.09 42.62
N LYS A 3 -24.62 -8.85 43.23
CA LYS A 3 -23.20 -8.85 42.78
C LYS A 3 -23.03 -9.46 41.42
N LEU A 4 -23.85 -10.42 41.04
CA LEU A 4 -23.78 -11.06 39.74
C LEU A 4 -24.22 -10.12 38.64
N PHE A 5 -25.28 -9.36 38.84
CA PHE A 5 -25.74 -8.37 37.87
C PHE A 5 -24.75 -7.25 37.66
N SER A 6 -24.10 -6.80 38.73
CA SER A 6 -23.05 -5.78 38.62
C SER A 6 -21.85 -6.26 37.80
N LEU A 7 -21.45 -7.50 38.00
CA LEU A 7 -20.35 -8.11 37.27
C LEU A 7 -20.65 -8.23 35.77
N LEU A 8 -21.87 -8.66 35.42
CA LEU A 8 -22.32 -8.78 34.05
C LEU A 8 -22.36 -7.42 33.34
N ALA A 9 -22.79 -6.37 34.05
CA ALA A 9 -22.80 -5.03 33.50
C ALA A 9 -21.41 -4.52 33.20
N ILE A 10 -20.46 -4.78 34.08
CA ILE A 10 -19.06 -4.39 33.89
C ILE A 10 -18.44 -5.12 32.69
N ILE A 11 -18.67 -6.41 32.55
CA ILE A 11 -18.20 -7.22 31.41
C ILE A 11 -18.80 -6.69 30.12
N GLY A 12 -20.07 -6.36 30.09
CA GLY A 12 -20.73 -5.80 28.92
C GLY A 12 -20.12 -4.48 28.47
N ILE A 13 -19.78 -3.59 29.39
CA ILE A 13 -19.15 -2.31 29.09
C ILE A 13 -17.75 -2.52 28.52
N VAL A 14 -16.97 -3.41 29.10
CA VAL A 14 -15.62 -3.70 28.61
C VAL A 14 -15.65 -4.28 27.19
N LEU A 15 -16.56 -5.20 26.92
CA LEU A 15 -16.72 -5.78 25.59
C LEU A 15 -17.16 -4.72 24.57
N ALA A 16 -18.08 -3.84 24.92
CA ALA A 16 -18.52 -2.76 24.05
C ALA A 16 -17.37 -1.79 23.75
N SER A 17 -16.54 -1.47 24.74
CA SER A 17 -15.38 -0.61 24.56
C SER A 17 -14.35 -1.25 23.62
N ASN A 18 -14.11 -2.53 23.75
CA ASN A 18 -13.18 -3.25 22.88
C ASN A 18 -13.70 -3.35 21.45
N CYS A 19 -14.99 -3.52 21.26
CA CYS A 19 -15.59 -3.56 19.93
C CYS A 19 -15.52 -2.21 19.21
N SER A 20 -15.48 -1.11 19.94
CA SER A 20 -15.39 0.23 19.36
C SER A 20 -13.95 0.64 19.00
N ARG A 21 -12.96 -0.13 19.43
CA ARG A 21 -11.55 0.14 19.11
C ARG A 21 -11.13 -0.66 17.88
N ILE A 22 -11.05 0.02 16.76
CA ILE A 22 -10.43 -0.55 15.57
C ILE A 22 -8.92 -0.33 15.72
N PRO A 23 -8.10 -1.39 15.69
CA PRO A 23 -6.66 -1.22 15.75
C PRO A 23 -6.18 -0.35 14.60
N GLU A 24 -5.41 0.68 14.90
CA GLU A 24 -4.81 1.49 13.86
C GLU A 24 -3.79 0.67 13.10
N ASN A 25 -3.86 0.71 11.77
CA ASN A 25 -2.85 0.13 10.92
C ASN A 25 -1.76 1.18 10.68
N ASN A 26 -0.68 1.08 11.44
CA ASN A 26 0.45 2.00 11.33
C ASN A 26 1.61 1.38 10.55
N ASN A 27 1.31 0.48 9.62
CA ASN A 27 2.36 -0.15 8.84
C ASN A 27 3.14 0.90 8.05
N PRO A 28 4.48 0.85 8.07
CA PRO A 28 5.31 1.85 7.39
C PRO A 28 5.14 1.90 5.87
N ILE A 29 4.51 0.90 5.24
CA ILE A 29 4.23 0.98 3.80
C ILE A 29 3.13 2.00 3.47
N ILE A 30 2.29 2.37 4.43
CA ILE A 30 1.20 3.32 4.19
C ILE A 30 1.78 4.64 3.67
N GLY A 31 1.28 5.10 2.53
CA GLY A 31 1.76 6.30 1.88
C GLY A 31 1.86 6.14 0.38
N ILE A 32 2.65 7.01 -0.24
CA ILE A 32 2.78 7.06 -1.69
C ILE A 32 4.16 6.56 -2.10
N TRP A 33 4.17 5.64 -3.05
CA TRP A 33 5.38 5.07 -3.65
C TRP A 33 5.33 5.28 -5.15
N SER A 34 6.45 5.59 -5.77
CA SER A 34 6.47 5.86 -7.20
C SER A 34 7.70 5.29 -7.87
N ASP A 35 7.53 5.01 -9.17
CA ASP A 35 8.59 4.63 -10.08
C ASP A 35 8.47 5.49 -11.33
N VAL A 36 9.57 6.12 -11.73
CA VAL A 36 9.60 7.02 -12.88
C VAL A 36 10.60 6.49 -13.89
N GLU A 37 10.14 6.26 -15.10
CA GLU A 37 10.96 5.88 -16.23
C GLU A 37 10.89 6.96 -17.28
N VAL A 38 12.06 7.40 -17.77
CA VAL A 38 12.15 8.36 -18.86
C VAL A 38 12.70 7.62 -20.07
N SER A 39 11.93 7.59 -21.16
CA SER A 39 12.40 6.97 -22.38
C SER A 39 13.46 7.87 -23.02
N GLU A 40 14.59 7.24 -23.38
CA GLU A 40 15.64 7.94 -24.12
C GLU A 40 15.18 8.17 -25.56
N ALA A 41 15.05 9.44 -25.93
CA ALA A 41 14.70 9.81 -27.28
C ALA A 41 15.68 10.86 -27.79
N THR A 42 15.96 10.83 -29.08
CA THR A 42 16.93 11.73 -29.72
C THR A 42 16.43 13.18 -29.77
N THR A 43 15.13 13.40 -29.56
CA THR A 43 14.55 14.74 -29.51
C THR A 43 13.67 14.89 -28.30
N ALA A 44 13.59 16.09 -27.73
CA ALA A 44 12.78 16.38 -26.55
C ALA A 44 11.29 16.11 -26.80
N ALA A 45 10.82 16.27 -28.02
CA ALA A 45 9.42 16.03 -28.39
C ALA A 45 9.03 14.54 -28.33
N LYS A 46 10.01 13.63 -28.39
CA LYS A 46 9.76 12.19 -28.33
C LYS A 46 10.00 11.60 -26.93
N LYS A 47 10.51 12.39 -26.01
CA LYS A 47 10.69 11.94 -24.63
C LYS A 47 9.34 11.63 -24.00
N LYS A 48 9.21 10.42 -23.46
CA LYS A 48 8.05 10.02 -22.67
C LYS A 48 8.47 9.77 -21.25
N THR A 49 7.75 10.36 -20.31
CA THR A 49 7.92 10.08 -18.90
C THR A 49 6.79 9.15 -18.48
N LEU A 50 7.15 7.96 -18.05
CA LEU A 50 6.22 6.99 -17.50
C LEU A 50 6.37 7.01 -16.00
N ARG A 51 5.28 7.26 -15.30
CA ARG A 51 5.26 7.27 -13.84
C ARG A 51 4.24 6.28 -13.36
N GLN A 52 4.65 5.44 -12.42
CA GLN A 52 3.75 4.53 -11.72
C GLN A 52 3.67 4.98 -10.27
N GLU A 53 2.48 4.98 -9.71
CA GLU A 53 2.26 5.37 -8.33
C GLU A 53 1.42 4.32 -7.62
N TRP A 54 1.85 3.94 -6.42
CA TRP A 54 1.12 3.03 -5.54
C TRP A 54 0.80 3.81 -4.26
N ILE A 55 -0.47 3.99 -3.98
CA ILE A 55 -0.95 4.69 -2.80
C ILE A 55 -1.55 3.66 -1.86
N PHE A 56 -0.85 3.37 -0.75
CA PHE A 56 -1.30 2.39 0.23
C PHE A 56 -2.07 3.08 1.35
N ASN A 57 -3.25 2.57 1.69
CA ASN A 57 -4.03 3.10 2.79
C ASN A 57 -4.06 2.13 3.98
N ASP A 58 -4.61 2.59 5.10
CA ASP A 58 -4.65 1.83 6.34
C ASP A 58 -5.73 0.74 6.38
N ALA A 59 -6.55 0.61 5.34
CA ALA A 59 -7.59 -0.40 5.24
C ALA A 59 -7.14 -1.63 4.44
N TYR A 60 -5.83 -1.80 4.22
CA TYR A 60 -5.25 -2.87 3.38
C TYR A 60 -5.71 -2.78 1.93
N LEU A 61 -6.01 -1.59 1.49
CA LEU A 61 -6.38 -1.26 0.12
C LEU A 61 -5.44 -0.17 -0.40
N GLY A 62 -5.54 0.12 -1.66
CA GLY A 62 -4.76 1.20 -2.25
C GLY A 62 -5.21 1.50 -3.66
N ARG A 63 -4.53 2.45 -4.26
CA ARG A 63 -4.80 2.87 -5.64
C ARG A 63 -3.50 2.89 -6.43
N TYR A 64 -3.56 2.34 -7.62
CA TYR A 64 -2.47 2.31 -8.56
C TYR A 64 -2.77 3.23 -9.73
N HIS A 65 -1.81 4.07 -10.09
CA HIS A 65 -1.91 4.98 -11.22
C HIS A 65 -0.73 4.77 -12.18
N GLN A 66 -1.02 4.76 -13.48
CA GLN A 66 0.01 4.94 -14.51
C GLN A 66 -0.20 6.31 -15.15
N LYS A 67 0.87 7.07 -15.24
CA LYS A 67 0.86 8.40 -15.85
C LYS A 67 1.86 8.44 -17.00
N THR A 68 1.45 9.01 -18.12
CA THR A 68 2.32 9.27 -19.26
C THR A 68 2.33 10.77 -19.50
N ASN A 69 3.52 11.37 -19.39
CA ASN A 69 3.70 12.82 -19.53
C ASN A 69 2.77 13.63 -18.61
N GLY A 70 2.57 13.13 -17.38
CA GLY A 70 1.74 13.80 -16.40
C GLY A 70 0.25 13.52 -16.47
N SER A 71 -0.22 12.78 -17.47
CA SER A 71 -1.63 12.42 -17.63
C SER A 71 -1.86 10.97 -17.20
N ILE A 72 -2.94 10.73 -16.46
CA ILE A 72 -3.30 9.38 -16.03
C ILE A 72 -3.80 8.59 -17.25
N THR A 73 -3.09 7.50 -17.57
CA THR A 73 -3.46 6.61 -18.68
C THR A 73 -4.12 5.33 -18.20
N PHE A 74 -3.91 4.96 -16.94
CA PHE A 74 -4.52 3.77 -16.34
C PHE A 74 -4.60 3.97 -14.83
N LYS A 75 -5.68 3.49 -14.22
CA LYS A 75 -5.83 3.47 -12.77
C LYS A 75 -6.66 2.28 -12.35
N THR A 76 -6.32 1.72 -11.20
CA THR A 76 -7.10 0.63 -10.60
C THR A 76 -6.87 0.64 -9.10
N ASP A 77 -7.77 -0.02 -8.38
CA ASP A 77 -7.58 -0.24 -6.96
C ASP A 77 -6.81 -1.54 -6.76
N PHE A 78 -6.11 -1.63 -5.62
CA PHE A 78 -5.44 -2.87 -5.25
C PHE A 78 -5.74 -3.21 -3.80
N ARG A 79 -5.41 -4.45 -3.42
CA ARG A 79 -5.42 -4.93 -2.05
C ARG A 79 -3.99 -5.32 -1.69
N TRP A 80 -3.66 -5.17 -0.43
CA TRP A 80 -2.35 -5.59 0.04
C TRP A 80 -2.45 -6.32 1.36
N THR A 81 -1.53 -7.25 1.58
CA THR A 81 -1.38 -7.97 2.83
C THR A 81 0.08 -7.91 3.26
N TYR A 82 0.31 -8.12 4.53
CA TYR A 82 1.65 -8.13 5.11
C TYR A 82 1.84 -9.41 5.90
N GLU A 83 2.85 -10.18 5.52
CA GLU A 83 3.16 -11.44 6.17
C GLU A 83 4.63 -11.78 5.95
N ASN A 84 5.32 -12.21 7.01
CA ASN A 84 6.74 -12.61 6.94
C ASN A 84 7.64 -11.53 6.34
N ASP A 85 7.45 -10.28 6.75
CA ASP A 85 8.19 -9.11 6.28
C ASP A 85 8.03 -8.83 4.78
N ALA A 86 7.02 -9.38 4.16
CA ALA A 86 6.71 -9.17 2.75
C ALA A 86 5.29 -8.65 2.57
N TYR A 87 5.11 -7.87 1.52
CA TYR A 87 3.82 -7.31 1.14
C TYR A 87 3.38 -7.96 -0.15
N THR A 88 2.15 -8.44 -0.18
CA THR A 88 1.54 -8.99 -1.39
C THR A 88 0.50 -8.01 -1.89
N ILE A 89 0.64 -7.59 -3.14
CA ILE A 89 -0.25 -6.64 -3.79
C ILE A 89 -1.05 -7.37 -4.86
N THR A 90 -2.36 -7.30 -4.76
CA THR A 90 -3.28 -7.95 -5.68
C THR A 90 -4.15 -6.91 -6.36
N TYR A 91 -4.35 -7.02 -7.67
CA TYR A 91 -5.11 -6.07 -8.47
C TYR A 91 -6.43 -6.71 -8.92
N PRO A 92 -7.50 -6.67 -8.08
CA PRO A 92 -8.77 -7.33 -8.42
C PRO A 92 -9.42 -6.71 -9.66
N GLY A 93 -10.01 -7.55 -10.50
CA GLY A 93 -10.70 -7.09 -11.69
C GLY A 93 -9.79 -6.70 -12.85
N THR A 94 -8.50 -7.00 -12.76
CA THR A 94 -7.52 -6.73 -13.82
C THR A 94 -6.77 -8.01 -14.17
N ASP A 95 -6.07 -7.98 -15.29
CA ASP A 95 -5.16 -9.05 -15.70
C ASP A 95 -3.76 -8.90 -15.09
N MET A 96 -3.57 -7.92 -14.22
CA MET A 96 -2.28 -7.68 -13.57
C MET A 96 -1.96 -8.79 -12.57
N GLU A 97 -0.74 -9.29 -12.63
CA GLU A 97 -0.29 -10.34 -11.73
C GLU A 97 -0.08 -9.81 -10.32
N GLU A 98 -0.25 -10.70 -9.35
CA GLU A 98 0.07 -10.42 -7.97
C GLU A 98 1.56 -10.16 -7.81
N GLU A 99 1.90 -9.17 -7.02
CA GLU A 99 3.28 -8.79 -6.77
C GLU A 99 3.62 -8.97 -5.28
N THR A 100 4.78 -9.54 -5.01
CA THR A 100 5.30 -9.67 -3.65
C THR A 100 6.55 -8.82 -3.52
N VAL A 101 6.53 -7.88 -2.58
CA VAL A 101 7.63 -6.92 -2.39
C VAL A 101 7.99 -6.83 -0.91
N SER A 102 9.20 -6.39 -0.64
CA SER A 102 9.68 -6.08 0.70
C SER A 102 10.18 -4.65 0.75
N MET A 103 10.06 -4.03 1.93
CA MET A 103 10.54 -2.67 2.13
C MET A 103 12.02 -2.71 2.48
N GLN A 104 12.81 -1.91 1.79
CA GLN A 104 14.23 -1.79 2.02
C GLN A 104 14.57 -0.33 2.26
N SER A 105 15.51 -0.07 3.16
CA SER A 105 16.00 1.27 3.43
C SER A 105 17.15 1.59 2.51
N GLY A 106 16.99 2.66 1.72
CA GLY A 106 18.06 3.20 0.90
C GLY A 106 18.76 4.38 1.61
N ASP A 107 19.77 4.93 0.97
CA ASP A 107 20.52 6.05 1.54
C ASP A 107 19.67 7.31 1.71
N ASP A 108 18.81 7.60 0.73
CA ASP A 108 17.99 8.80 0.73
C ASP A 108 16.50 8.52 0.96
N ALA A 109 16.03 7.30 0.68
CA ALA A 109 14.61 6.96 0.77
C ALA A 109 14.41 5.47 0.93
N SER A 110 13.25 5.09 1.44
CA SER A 110 12.83 3.69 1.49
C SER A 110 12.40 3.23 0.10
N MET A 111 12.60 1.95 -0.18
CA MET A 111 12.29 1.35 -1.47
C MET A 111 11.47 0.08 -1.28
N LEU A 112 10.65 -0.23 -2.28
CA LEU A 112 10.00 -1.54 -2.38
C LEU A 112 10.72 -2.35 -3.44
N ALA A 113 11.15 -3.55 -3.08
CA ALA A 113 11.86 -4.44 -3.97
C ALA A 113 11.14 -5.79 -4.08
N ASP A 114 11.20 -6.41 -5.24
CA ASP A 114 10.63 -7.72 -5.46
C ASP A 114 11.50 -8.83 -4.84
N THR A 115 11.10 -10.09 -5.01
CA THR A 115 11.80 -11.23 -4.43
C THR A 115 13.18 -11.45 -5.04
N GLU A 116 13.45 -10.87 -6.19
CA GLU A 116 14.75 -10.95 -6.88
C GLU A 116 15.66 -9.77 -6.54
N GLY A 117 15.17 -8.83 -5.73
CA GLY A 117 15.93 -7.65 -5.34
C GLY A 117 15.79 -6.46 -6.28
N ASN A 118 14.93 -6.54 -7.29
CA ASN A 118 14.68 -5.44 -8.21
C ASN A 118 13.77 -4.40 -7.54
N VAL A 119 14.17 -3.14 -7.62
CA VAL A 119 13.38 -2.05 -7.04
C VAL A 119 12.13 -1.81 -7.87
N MET A 120 10.97 -1.90 -7.23
CA MET A 120 9.68 -1.63 -7.85
C MET A 120 9.33 -0.15 -7.75
N ALA A 121 9.54 0.45 -6.58
CA ALA A 121 9.14 1.83 -6.31
C ALA A 121 9.95 2.40 -5.16
N THR A 122 9.99 3.73 -5.09
CA THR A 122 10.60 4.46 -3.98
C THR A 122 9.56 5.35 -3.31
N ARG A 123 9.75 5.61 -2.03
CA ARG A 123 8.82 6.47 -1.26
C ARG A 123 8.94 7.92 -1.72
N GLU A 124 7.82 8.54 -1.95
CA GLU A 124 7.74 9.98 -2.21
C GLU A 124 7.87 10.80 -0.94
#